data_98e6d1cf2588c70b33930c4346e1f8cd
#
_entry.id   98e6d1cf2588c70b33930c4346e1f8cd
#
_cell.length_a   1.000
_cell.length_b   1.000
_cell.length_c   1.000
_cell.angle_alpha   90.00
_cell.angle_beta   90.00
_cell.angle_gamma   90.00
#
_symmetry.space_group_name_H-M   'P 1'
#
loop_
_entity.id
_entity.type
_entity.pdbx_description
1 polymer ?
#
loop_
_entity_poly.entity_id
_entity_poly.type
_entity_poly.pdbx_seq_one_letter_code
_entity_poly.pdbx_strand_id
1 'polypeptide(L)' 'MSIKQICMDAFENDHEVIRIGNLAITNHPDVITLEGILHLSKDQKGLEYAFALKRQIDTIVDKLKREDLPPVLNA' A
#
# COMPACT_ATOMS: atom_id res chain seq x y z
N MET A 1 18.22 6.68 16.87
CA MET A 1 17.18 7.11 16.02
C MET A 1 16.78 6.02 15.05
N SER A 2 15.57 5.74 15.00
CA SER A 2 15.13 4.63 14.21
C SER A 2 14.80 5.06 12.80
N ILE A 3 14.90 4.12 11.91
CA ILE A 3 14.48 4.32 10.55
C ILE A 3 12.96 4.35 10.55
N LYS A 4 12.44 5.40 10.01
CA LYS A 4 11.04 5.50 9.93
C LYS A 4 10.49 4.64 8.84
N GLN A 5 9.56 3.81 9.17
CA GLN A 5 8.83 3.04 8.18
C GLN A 5 7.85 3.97 7.49
N ILE A 6 7.92 4.01 6.17
CA ILE A 6 7.02 4.87 5.42
C ILE A 6 5.81 4.07 5.04
N CYS A 7 4.75 4.26 5.79
CA CYS A 7 3.46 3.68 5.49
C CYS A 7 2.50 4.80 5.23
N MET A 8 1.66 4.64 4.22
CA MET A 8 0.71 5.69 3.92
C MET A 8 -0.38 5.75 4.96
N ASP A 9 -0.99 6.90 5.10
CA ASP A 9 -2.18 7.08 5.91
C ASP A 9 -3.37 6.61 5.08
N ALA A 10 -3.58 5.29 5.06
CA ALA A 10 -4.53 4.67 4.15
C ALA A 10 -5.91 5.31 4.25
N PHE A 11 -6.43 5.73 3.11
CA PHE A 11 -7.76 6.33 2.96
C PHE A 11 -7.92 7.68 3.65
N GLU A 12 -6.81 8.30 4.08
CA GLU A 12 -6.89 9.57 4.80
C GLU A 12 -6.65 10.78 3.91
N ASN A 13 -6.20 10.57 2.68
CA ASN A 13 -5.95 11.69 1.78
C ASN A 13 -6.05 11.21 0.34
N ASP A 14 -5.91 12.14 -0.59
CA ASP A 14 -6.02 11.82 -2.01
C ASP A 14 -4.78 12.20 -2.79
N HIS A 15 -3.64 12.33 -2.13
CA HIS A 15 -2.44 12.80 -2.81
C HIS A 15 -1.21 11.93 -2.56
N GLU A 16 -1.25 11.09 -1.55
CA GLU A 16 -0.07 10.33 -1.16
C GLU A 16 0.18 9.20 -2.15
N VAL A 17 1.43 9.09 -2.62
CA VAL A 17 1.84 8.04 -3.53
C VAL A 17 3.08 7.39 -2.96
N ILE A 18 3.05 6.07 -2.87
CA ILE A 18 4.21 5.29 -2.44
C ILE A 18 4.66 4.44 -3.61
N ARG A 19 5.94 4.48 -3.89
CA ARG A 19 6.49 3.72 -5.00
C ARG A 19 7.37 2.60 -4.49
N ILE A 20 7.18 1.42 -5.07
CA ILE A 20 8.02 0.27 -4.81
C ILE A 20 8.46 -0.23 -6.18
N GLY A 21 9.73 0.00 -6.50
CA GLY A 21 10.18 -0.27 -7.85
C GLY A 21 9.35 0.55 -8.84
N ASN A 22 8.73 -0.13 -9.80
CA ASN A 22 7.88 0.52 -10.78
C ASN A 22 6.40 0.44 -10.44
N LEU A 23 6.09 0.00 -9.24
CA LEU A 23 4.71 -0.05 -8.77
C LEU A 23 4.38 1.22 -8.01
N ALA A 24 3.27 1.84 -8.33
CA ALA A 24 2.80 3.03 -7.63
C ALA A 24 1.54 2.69 -6.86
N ILE A 25 1.52 3.04 -5.59
CA ILE A 25 0.36 2.85 -4.72
C ILE A 25 -0.17 4.24 -4.41
N THR A 26 -1.34 4.55 -4.95
CA THR A 26 -1.92 5.89 -4.83
C THR A 26 -3.09 5.86 -3.86
N ASN A 27 -3.04 6.79 -2.92
CA ASN A 27 -4.02 6.86 -1.84
C ASN A 27 -5.17 7.78 -2.23
N HIS A 28 -6.38 7.30 -1.99
CA HIS A 28 -7.59 8.12 -2.12
C HIS A 28 -8.50 7.79 -0.96
N PRO A 29 -9.44 8.67 -0.60
CA PRO A 29 -10.28 8.42 0.57
C PRO A 29 -11.12 7.16 0.47
N ASP A 30 -11.54 6.79 -0.74
CA ASP A 30 -12.43 5.64 -0.92
C ASP A 30 -11.76 4.42 -1.52
N VAL A 31 -10.58 4.61 -2.11
CA VAL A 31 -9.94 3.52 -2.83
C VAL A 31 -8.44 3.74 -2.87
N ILE A 32 -7.69 2.65 -2.87
CA ILE A 32 -6.25 2.72 -3.06
C ILE A 32 -5.94 1.95 -4.33
N THR A 33 -5.20 2.60 -5.22
CA THR A 33 -4.92 2.06 -6.54
C THR A 33 -3.46 1.62 -6.61
N LEU A 34 -3.24 0.41 -7.10
CA LEU A 34 -1.91 -0.10 -7.35
C LEU A 34 -1.73 -0.23 -8.86
N GLU A 35 -0.73 0.45 -9.40
CA GLU A 35 -0.49 0.44 -10.83
C GLU A 35 0.98 0.22 -11.11
N GLY A 36 1.27 -0.53 -12.18
CA GLY A 36 2.62 -0.74 -12.59
C GLY A 36 3.02 -2.20 -12.53
N ILE A 37 4.33 -2.42 -12.65
CA ILE A 37 4.88 -3.78 -12.65
C ILE A 37 5.95 -3.85 -11.58
N LEU A 38 5.88 -4.86 -10.74
CA LEU A 38 6.87 -5.11 -9.72
C LEU A 38 7.33 -6.55 -9.84
N HIS A 39 8.62 -6.73 -10.08
CA HIS A 39 9.20 -8.07 -10.15
C HIS A 39 9.75 -8.46 -8.79
N LEU A 40 9.29 -9.59 -8.29
CA LEU A 40 9.80 -10.12 -7.03
C LEU A 40 10.75 -11.25 -7.36
N SER A 41 11.97 -10.88 -7.65
CA SER A 41 12.98 -11.84 -8.03
C SER A 41 13.44 -12.66 -6.83
N LYS A 42 13.99 -13.82 -7.10
CA LYS A 42 14.39 -14.73 -6.04
C LYS A 42 15.78 -14.38 -5.56
N ASP A 43 15.90 -13.23 -4.90
CA ASP A 43 17.15 -12.72 -4.37
C ASP A 43 16.87 -11.70 -3.26
N GLN A 44 17.93 -11.07 -2.74
CA GLN A 44 17.77 -10.10 -1.66
C GLN A 44 16.89 -8.94 -2.05
N LYS A 45 17.05 -8.46 -3.28
CA LYS A 45 16.26 -7.34 -3.74
C LYS A 45 14.78 -7.68 -3.81
N GLY A 46 14.49 -8.89 -4.29
CA GLY A 46 13.10 -9.35 -4.34
C GLY A 46 12.50 -9.44 -2.96
N LEU A 47 13.29 -9.89 -1.99
CA LEU A 47 12.81 -9.95 -0.61
C LEU A 47 12.52 -8.56 -0.05
N GLU A 48 13.38 -7.59 -0.34
CA GLU A 48 13.15 -6.22 0.10
C GLU A 48 11.86 -5.64 -0.48
N TYR A 49 11.65 -5.88 -1.77
CA TYR A 49 10.44 -5.41 -2.43
C TYR A 49 9.20 -6.08 -1.85
N ALA A 50 9.30 -7.38 -1.59
CA ALA A 50 8.17 -8.12 -1.04
C ALA A 50 7.81 -7.61 0.35
N PHE A 51 8.82 -7.34 1.20
CA PHE A 51 8.56 -6.77 2.51
C PHE A 51 7.94 -5.39 2.42
N ALA A 52 8.43 -4.55 1.51
CA ALA A 52 7.88 -3.21 1.36
C ALA A 52 6.41 -3.28 0.95
N LEU A 53 6.09 -4.16 0.01
CA LEU A 53 4.72 -4.33 -0.43
C LEU A 53 3.85 -4.88 0.69
N LYS A 54 4.35 -5.88 1.39
CA LYS A 54 3.60 -6.48 2.50
C LYS A 54 3.24 -5.43 3.54
N ARG A 55 4.19 -4.57 3.86
CA ARG A 55 3.97 -3.54 4.87
C ARG A 55 2.84 -2.60 4.46
N GLN A 56 2.81 -2.21 3.20
CA GLN A 56 1.74 -1.35 2.73
C GLN A 56 0.40 -2.07 2.74
N ILE A 57 0.39 -3.32 2.30
CA ILE A 57 -0.84 -4.11 2.29
C ILE A 57 -1.35 -4.33 3.72
N ASP A 58 -0.44 -4.62 4.66
CA ASP A 58 -0.85 -4.80 6.05
C ASP A 58 -1.50 -3.54 6.60
N THR A 59 -0.95 -2.38 6.28
CA THR A 59 -1.51 -1.10 6.72
C THR A 59 -2.92 -0.91 6.16
N ILE A 60 -3.09 -1.23 4.88
CA ILE A 60 -4.40 -1.10 4.24
C ILE A 60 -5.41 -2.07 4.86
N VAL A 61 -5.00 -3.31 5.05
CA VAL A 61 -5.88 -4.31 5.65
C VAL A 61 -6.29 -3.91 7.05
N ASP A 62 -5.34 -3.43 7.86
CA ASP A 62 -5.65 -3.01 9.21
C ASP A 62 -6.69 -1.89 9.21
N LYS A 63 -6.53 -0.93 8.32
CA LYS A 63 -7.46 0.18 8.25
C LYS A 63 -8.85 -0.30 7.85
N LEU A 64 -8.91 -1.16 6.84
CA LEU A 64 -10.18 -1.68 6.37
C LEU A 64 -10.90 -2.51 7.44
N LYS A 65 -10.14 -3.24 8.22
CA LYS A 65 -10.73 -4.09 9.26
C LYS A 65 -11.38 -3.28 10.37
N ARG A 66 -11.00 -2.03 10.52
CA ARG A 66 -11.56 -1.18 11.56
C ARG A 66 -12.81 -0.45 11.14
N GLU A 67 -13.16 -0.54 9.86
CA GLU A 67 -14.28 0.20 9.31
C GLU A 67 -15.48 -0.71 9.16
N ASP A 68 -16.65 -0.08 9.19
CA ASP A 68 -17.89 -0.78 8.89
C ASP A 68 -18.07 -0.70 7.38
N LEU A 69 -17.76 -1.77 6.70
CA LEU A 69 -17.64 -1.76 5.25
C LEU A 69 -18.89 -2.25 4.55
N PRO A 70 -19.32 -1.55 3.48
CA PRO A 70 -20.37 -2.11 2.62
C PRO A 70 -19.82 -3.28 1.82
N PRO A 71 -20.68 -4.17 1.30
CA PRO A 71 -20.19 -5.27 0.46
C PRO A 71 -19.42 -4.79 -0.75
N VAL A 72 -19.85 -3.69 -1.32
CA VAL A 72 -19.15 -3.07 -2.44
C VAL A 72 -19.43 -1.58 -2.39
N LEU A 73 -18.45 -0.79 -2.85
CA LEU A 73 -18.60 0.66 -2.86
C LEU A 73 -19.60 1.03 -3.94
N ASN A 74 -20.56 1.87 -3.57
CA ASN A 74 -21.47 2.41 -4.54
C ASN A 74 -20.75 3.44 -5.39
N ALA A 75 -20.82 3.24 -6.67
CA ALA A 75 -20.17 4.18 -7.57
C ALA A 75 -21.09 5.33 -7.90
#